data_7a95a36c665b2bff655ca5485f031a9d
#
_entry.id   7a95a36c665b2bff655ca5485f031a9d
#
_cell.length_a   1.000
_cell.length_b   1.000
_cell.length_c   1.000
_cell.angle_alpha   90.00
_cell.angle_beta   90.00
_cell.angle_gamma   90.00
#
_symmetry.space_group_name_H-M   'P 1'
#
loop_
_entity.id
_entity.type
_entity.pdbx_description
1 polymer ?
#
loop_
_entity_poly.entity_id
_entity_poly.type
_entity_poly.pdbx_seq_one_letter_code
_entity_poly.pdbx_strand_id
1 'polypeptide(L)'
;MCAKYIIDACKFLVKTYHIDGLRFDLMGILDIDTMNAVYRECCAINTDFMIYGEGWDMPSFLDFRQRASIGNNAQMPFIAHFSDRFRDVVKGRTASNEVNVKGYCSGALYLIDIMKNCLSASCTNEGMEAMFANPRNVVNYVECHDNMTSWDKLKECCKEDSKDI
;
A
#
# COMPACT_ATOMS: atom_id res chain seq x y z
N MET A 1 -19.77 -18.04 2.50
CA MET A 1 -20.83 -17.10 2.02
C MET A 1 -20.25 -15.73 1.70
N CYS A 2 -19.47 -15.13 2.58
CA CYS A 2 -18.87 -13.79 2.39
C CYS A 2 -17.94 -13.72 1.17
N ALA A 3 -17.00 -14.66 1.00
CA ALA A 3 -16.10 -14.71 -0.16
C ALA A 3 -16.85 -14.70 -1.50
N LYS A 4 -17.91 -15.53 -1.62
CA LYS A 4 -18.71 -15.54 -2.85
C LYS A 4 -19.35 -14.19 -3.15
N TYR A 5 -19.87 -13.51 -2.13
CA TYR A 5 -20.47 -12.18 -2.29
C TYR A 5 -19.44 -11.16 -2.80
N ILE A 6 -18.23 -11.14 -2.21
CA ILE A 6 -17.15 -10.24 -2.64
C ILE A 6 -16.77 -10.50 -4.10
N ILE A 7 -16.55 -11.78 -4.45
CA ILE A 7 -16.18 -12.16 -5.82
C ILE A 7 -17.27 -11.75 -6.81
N ASP A 8 -18.54 -12.07 -6.53
CA ASP A 8 -19.64 -11.75 -7.43
C ASP A 8 -19.83 -10.23 -7.59
N ALA A 9 -19.68 -9.46 -6.51
CA ALA A 9 -19.75 -8.00 -6.55
C ALA A 9 -18.62 -7.40 -7.41
N CYS A 10 -17.39 -7.87 -7.24
CA CYS A 10 -16.26 -7.42 -8.05
C CYS A 10 -16.48 -7.74 -9.54
N LYS A 11 -16.91 -8.97 -9.85
CA LYS A 11 -17.24 -9.37 -11.25
C LYS A 11 -18.36 -8.51 -11.84
N PHE A 12 -19.37 -8.18 -11.04
CA PHE A 12 -20.46 -7.31 -11.47
C PHE A 12 -19.93 -5.92 -11.86
N LEU A 13 -19.07 -5.32 -11.03
CA LEU A 13 -18.48 -4.01 -11.32
C LEU A 13 -17.65 -4.04 -12.63
N VAL A 14 -16.79 -5.04 -12.81
CA VAL A 14 -15.98 -5.18 -14.03
C VAL A 14 -16.88 -5.35 -15.27
N LYS A 15 -17.89 -6.20 -15.20
CA LYS A 15 -18.79 -6.47 -16.34
C LYS A 15 -19.69 -5.30 -16.70
N THR A 16 -20.19 -4.59 -15.67
CA THR A 16 -21.23 -3.57 -15.87
C THR A 16 -20.63 -2.20 -16.16
N TYR A 17 -19.52 -1.88 -15.49
CA TYR A 17 -18.93 -0.53 -15.58
C TYR A 17 -17.59 -0.52 -16.33
N HIS A 18 -17.12 -1.70 -16.80
CA HIS A 18 -15.87 -1.84 -17.55
C HIS A 18 -14.66 -1.21 -16.86
N ILE A 19 -14.60 -1.36 -15.53
CA ILE A 19 -13.46 -0.85 -14.75
C ILE A 19 -12.23 -1.72 -14.98
N ASP A 20 -11.04 -1.10 -14.90
CA ASP A 20 -9.75 -1.75 -15.18
C ASP A 20 -9.03 -2.23 -13.93
N GLY A 21 -9.57 -1.96 -12.76
CA GLY A 21 -8.97 -2.40 -11.51
C GLY A 21 -9.82 -2.10 -10.29
N LEU A 22 -9.38 -2.63 -9.14
CA LEU A 22 -10.00 -2.43 -7.83
C LEU A 22 -8.95 -2.06 -6.78
N ARG A 23 -9.29 -1.10 -5.97
CA ARG A 23 -8.56 -0.77 -4.74
C ARG A 23 -9.37 -1.28 -3.54
N PHE A 24 -8.76 -2.10 -2.71
CA PHE A 24 -9.37 -2.61 -1.49
C PHE A 24 -8.92 -1.81 -0.27
N ASP A 25 -9.88 -1.19 0.38
CA ASP A 25 -9.72 -0.61 1.69
C ASP A 25 -9.55 -1.72 2.72
N LEU A 26 -8.63 -1.56 3.68
CA LEU A 26 -8.37 -2.55 4.73
C LEU A 26 -8.22 -4.00 4.21
N MET A 27 -7.58 -4.19 3.06
CA MET A 27 -7.40 -5.50 2.43
C MET A 27 -6.82 -6.54 3.39
N GLY A 28 -5.97 -6.11 4.32
CA GLY A 28 -5.32 -6.97 5.30
C GLY A 28 -6.24 -7.72 6.27
N ILE A 29 -7.53 -7.36 6.35
CA ILE A 29 -8.53 -8.12 7.14
C ILE A 29 -9.24 -9.22 6.34
N LEU A 30 -9.06 -9.24 5.02
CA LEU A 30 -9.58 -10.29 4.14
C LEU A 30 -8.63 -11.48 4.09
N ASP A 31 -9.11 -12.61 3.59
CA ASP A 31 -8.28 -13.80 3.40
C ASP A 31 -7.63 -13.83 2.01
N ILE A 32 -6.45 -14.45 1.94
CA ILE A 32 -5.63 -14.61 0.73
C ILE A 32 -6.39 -15.33 -0.37
N ASP A 33 -7.15 -16.38 -0.02
CA ASP A 33 -7.86 -17.21 -1.01
C ASP A 33 -8.96 -16.41 -1.69
N THR A 34 -9.71 -15.60 -0.93
CA THR A 34 -10.72 -14.69 -1.47
C THR A 34 -10.07 -13.66 -2.40
N MET A 35 -8.96 -13.03 -2.00
CA MET A 35 -8.29 -12.03 -2.82
C MET A 35 -7.73 -12.62 -4.12
N ASN A 36 -7.08 -13.77 -4.06
CA ASN A 36 -6.60 -14.49 -5.25
C ASN A 36 -7.76 -14.93 -6.16
N ALA A 37 -8.90 -15.33 -5.59
CA ALA A 37 -10.08 -15.68 -6.37
C ALA A 37 -10.68 -14.45 -7.07
N VAL A 38 -10.78 -13.30 -6.38
CA VAL A 38 -11.21 -12.03 -7.02
C VAL A 38 -10.32 -11.69 -8.20
N TYR A 39 -8.99 -11.73 -8.03
CA TYR A 39 -8.05 -11.46 -9.11
C TYR A 39 -8.29 -12.38 -10.31
N ARG A 40 -8.28 -13.70 -10.08
CA ARG A 40 -8.49 -14.70 -11.15
C ARG A 40 -9.80 -14.50 -11.90
N GLU A 41 -10.90 -14.29 -11.17
CA GLU A 41 -12.22 -14.15 -11.74
C GLU A 41 -12.43 -12.82 -12.49
N CYS A 42 -11.80 -11.74 -12.04
CA CYS A 42 -11.83 -10.45 -12.74
C CYS A 42 -10.92 -10.46 -13.97
N CYS A 43 -9.73 -11.07 -13.90
CA CYS A 43 -8.83 -11.23 -15.05
C CYS A 43 -9.43 -12.13 -16.14
N ALA A 44 -10.33 -13.04 -15.82
CA ALA A 44 -11.07 -13.81 -16.82
C ALA A 44 -12.04 -12.94 -17.66
N ILE A 45 -12.36 -11.72 -17.19
CA ILE A 45 -13.22 -10.76 -17.89
C ILE A 45 -12.36 -9.70 -18.60
N ASN A 46 -11.35 -9.17 -17.91
CA ASN A 46 -10.41 -8.19 -18.41
C ASN A 46 -8.98 -8.65 -18.06
N THR A 47 -8.20 -9.06 -19.06
CA THR A 47 -6.87 -9.67 -18.89
C THR A 47 -5.84 -8.73 -18.25
N ASP A 48 -6.02 -7.43 -18.39
CA ASP A 48 -5.12 -6.39 -17.86
C ASP A 48 -5.59 -5.83 -16.50
N PHE A 49 -6.51 -6.55 -15.84
CA PHE A 49 -7.13 -6.12 -14.61
C PHE A 49 -6.12 -6.01 -13.46
N MET A 50 -6.15 -4.88 -12.76
CA MET A 50 -5.26 -4.60 -11.62
C MET A 50 -5.98 -4.67 -10.28
N ILE A 51 -5.32 -5.25 -9.29
CA ILE A 51 -5.78 -5.21 -7.88
C ILE A 51 -4.65 -4.70 -7.00
N TYR A 52 -5.00 -3.75 -6.14
CA TYR A 52 -4.14 -3.32 -5.05
C TYR A 52 -4.97 -2.92 -3.82
N GLY A 53 -4.31 -2.76 -2.69
CA GLY A 53 -5.04 -2.37 -1.48
C GLY A 53 -4.17 -2.14 -0.26
N GLU A 54 -4.83 -1.90 0.86
CA GLU A 54 -4.22 -1.68 2.15
C GLU A 54 -3.99 -3.01 2.86
N GLY A 55 -2.80 -3.57 2.65
CA GLY A 55 -2.40 -4.82 3.27
C GLY A 55 -1.84 -4.67 4.68
N TRP A 56 -2.38 -3.74 5.48
CA TRP A 56 -1.94 -3.56 6.86
C TRP A 56 -2.16 -4.82 7.68
N ASP A 57 -1.21 -5.17 8.54
CA ASP A 57 -1.37 -6.28 9.47
C ASP A 57 -2.24 -5.85 10.66
N MET A 58 -3.54 -5.95 10.46
CA MET A 58 -4.54 -5.54 11.44
C MET A 58 -5.10 -6.76 12.19
N PRO A 59 -5.51 -6.59 13.46
CA PRO A 59 -6.22 -7.64 14.17
C PRO A 59 -7.49 -8.06 13.44
N SER A 60 -7.65 -9.35 13.20
CA SER A 60 -8.86 -9.95 12.64
C SER A 60 -9.07 -11.33 13.22
N PHE A 61 -10.23 -11.96 12.95
CA PHE A 61 -10.51 -13.34 13.36
C PHE A 61 -9.69 -14.39 12.57
N LEU A 62 -9.02 -13.97 11.48
CA LEU A 62 -8.20 -14.85 10.68
C LEU A 62 -6.83 -15.07 11.32
N ASP A 63 -6.30 -16.29 11.19
CA ASP A 63 -4.88 -16.54 11.46
C ASP A 63 -4.01 -15.62 10.61
N PHE A 64 -2.90 -15.15 11.18
CA PHE A 64 -1.96 -14.26 10.47
C PHE A 64 -1.58 -14.77 9.07
N ARG A 65 -1.36 -16.10 8.94
CA ARG A 65 -0.95 -16.74 7.67
C ARG A 65 -2.03 -16.74 6.60
N GLN A 66 -3.27 -16.45 6.96
CA GLN A 66 -4.42 -16.43 6.05
C GLN A 66 -4.79 -15.02 5.60
N ARG A 67 -4.25 -13.98 6.25
CA ARG A 67 -4.59 -12.58 5.96
C ARG A 67 -3.95 -12.09 4.68
N ALA A 68 -4.69 -11.32 3.90
CA ALA A 68 -4.18 -10.63 2.71
C ALA A 68 -3.33 -9.40 3.10
N SER A 69 -2.41 -9.60 4.03
CA SER A 69 -1.52 -8.55 4.55
C SER A 69 -0.18 -8.50 3.80
N ILE A 70 0.55 -7.41 3.98
CA ILE A 70 1.88 -7.22 3.40
C ILE A 70 2.82 -8.38 3.76
N GLY A 71 2.76 -8.88 5.00
CA GLY A 71 3.60 -10.01 5.43
C GLY A 71 3.38 -11.29 4.63
N ASN A 72 2.25 -11.41 3.95
CA ASN A 72 1.88 -12.57 3.13
C ASN A 72 1.90 -12.26 1.61
N ASN A 73 2.46 -11.14 1.17
CA ASN A 73 2.42 -10.69 -0.22
C ASN A 73 2.94 -11.73 -1.23
N ALA A 74 3.90 -12.57 -0.85
CA ALA A 74 4.42 -13.65 -1.69
C ALA A 74 3.36 -14.68 -2.10
N GLN A 75 2.27 -14.82 -1.33
CA GLN A 75 1.15 -15.71 -1.62
C GLN A 75 0.10 -15.04 -2.55
N MET A 76 0.29 -13.75 -2.86
CA MET A 76 -0.59 -12.95 -3.73
C MET A 76 0.23 -12.26 -4.84
N PRO A 77 0.86 -13.02 -5.74
CA PRO A 77 1.89 -12.51 -6.66
C PRO A 77 1.38 -11.47 -7.67
N PHE A 78 0.07 -11.33 -7.81
CA PHE A 78 -0.57 -10.39 -8.77
C PHE A 78 -1.36 -9.27 -8.08
N ILE A 79 -1.26 -9.17 -6.77
CA ILE A 79 -1.96 -8.15 -5.97
C ILE A 79 -0.92 -7.24 -5.33
N ALA A 80 -1.09 -5.94 -5.49
CA ALA A 80 -0.18 -4.97 -4.93
C ALA A 80 -0.69 -4.39 -3.60
N HIS A 81 0.24 -3.91 -2.80
CA HIS A 81 -0.04 -3.33 -1.49
C HIS A 81 0.53 -1.92 -1.41
N PHE A 82 -0.16 -1.02 -0.75
CA PHE A 82 0.39 0.28 -0.41
C PHE A 82 1.61 0.14 0.50
N SER A 83 2.68 0.85 0.19
CA SER A 83 3.90 0.89 0.99
C SER A 83 3.89 2.08 1.94
N ASP A 84 3.53 1.83 3.20
CA ASP A 84 3.66 2.83 4.27
C ASP A 84 5.12 3.21 4.52
N ARG A 85 6.07 2.28 4.35
CA ARG A 85 7.50 2.57 4.41
C ARG A 85 7.89 3.66 3.41
N PHE A 86 7.44 3.56 2.15
CA PHE A 86 7.72 4.59 1.16
C PHE A 86 7.12 5.94 1.57
N ARG A 87 5.84 5.96 1.95
CA ARG A 87 5.14 7.17 2.40
C ARG A 87 5.90 7.85 3.53
N ASP A 88 6.25 7.09 4.56
CA ASP A 88 6.86 7.63 5.79
C ASP A 88 8.32 8.05 5.57
N VAL A 89 9.06 7.37 4.70
CA VAL A 89 10.42 7.77 4.32
C VAL A 89 10.41 9.05 3.49
N VAL A 90 9.49 9.18 2.55
CA VAL A 90 9.43 10.34 1.65
C VAL A 90 8.97 11.59 2.37
N LYS A 91 7.78 11.58 2.97
CA LYS A 91 7.16 12.78 3.55
C LYS A 91 7.31 12.90 5.08
N GLY A 92 7.76 11.84 5.74
CA GLY A 92 7.81 11.77 7.20
C GLY A 92 6.54 11.14 7.78
N ARG A 93 6.66 10.58 8.98
CA ARG A 93 5.56 9.93 9.69
C ARG A 93 4.42 10.88 9.98
N THR A 94 3.20 10.36 9.95
CA THR A 94 1.96 11.15 10.07
C THR A 94 1.13 10.83 11.30
N ALA A 95 1.62 9.97 12.20
CA ALA A 95 0.98 9.75 13.49
C ALA A 95 0.88 11.07 14.28
N SER A 96 -0.16 11.22 15.08
CA SER A 96 -0.49 12.49 15.75
C SER A 96 0.65 13.08 16.61
N ASN A 97 1.52 12.24 17.14
CA ASN A 97 2.71 12.63 17.92
C ASN A 97 3.98 12.79 17.05
N GLU A 98 3.91 12.55 15.75
CA GLU A 98 5.06 12.56 14.85
C GLU A 98 4.86 13.50 13.63
N VAL A 99 3.87 14.38 13.70
CA VAL A 99 3.55 15.31 12.61
C VAL A 99 4.69 16.27 12.25
N ASN A 100 5.56 16.55 13.19
CA ASN A 100 6.76 17.40 13.02
C ASN A 100 7.99 16.64 12.53
N VAL A 101 7.93 15.29 12.42
CA VAL A 101 9.07 14.48 11.97
C VAL A 101 9.25 14.64 10.47
N LYS A 102 10.41 15.12 10.04
CA LYS A 102 10.76 15.29 8.62
C LYS A 102 10.96 13.94 7.92
N GLY A 103 10.57 13.85 6.65
CA GLY A 103 10.96 12.79 5.74
C GLY A 103 12.15 13.20 4.87
N TYR A 104 12.56 12.31 3.97
CA TYR A 104 13.69 12.57 3.06
C TYR A 104 13.48 13.85 2.24
N CYS A 105 12.29 14.03 1.66
CA CYS A 105 11.98 15.20 0.83
C CYS A 105 11.86 16.51 1.61
N SER A 106 11.74 16.45 2.92
CA SER A 106 11.72 17.63 3.80
C SER A 106 13.03 17.83 4.58
N GLY A 107 14.13 17.15 4.19
CA GLY A 107 15.47 17.40 4.68
C GLY A 107 16.05 16.32 5.61
N ALA A 108 15.35 15.20 5.85
CA ALA A 108 15.90 14.07 6.62
C ALA A 108 16.84 13.22 5.75
N LEU A 109 17.98 13.79 5.30
CA LEU A 109 18.91 13.16 4.35
C LEU A 109 19.55 11.88 4.85
N TYR A 110 19.56 11.63 6.16
CA TYR A 110 20.04 10.38 6.76
C TYR A 110 19.18 9.16 6.34
N LEU A 111 17.98 9.39 5.79
CA LEU A 111 17.09 8.33 5.27
C LEU A 111 17.47 7.86 3.86
N ILE A 112 18.61 8.32 3.29
CA ILE A 112 18.98 8.05 1.89
C ILE A 112 19.01 6.56 1.55
N ASP A 113 19.54 5.70 2.41
CA ASP A 113 19.64 4.27 2.10
C ASP A 113 18.29 3.57 2.16
N ILE A 114 17.43 3.94 3.12
CA ILE A 114 16.04 3.47 3.14
C ILE A 114 15.27 3.99 1.93
N MET A 115 15.53 5.24 1.50
CA MET A 115 14.91 5.81 0.30
C MET A 115 15.29 5.05 -0.96
N LYS A 116 16.58 4.67 -1.13
CA LYS A 116 17.04 3.81 -2.25
C LYS A 116 16.32 2.45 -2.23
N ASN A 117 16.18 1.83 -1.04
CA ASN A 117 15.43 0.60 -0.90
C ASN A 117 13.96 0.77 -1.33
N CYS A 118 13.30 1.83 -0.89
CA CYS A 118 11.92 2.14 -1.28
C CYS A 118 11.78 2.35 -2.80
N LEU A 119 12.73 3.03 -3.44
CA LEU A 119 12.74 3.23 -4.90
C LEU A 119 12.92 1.92 -5.68
N SER A 120 13.62 0.94 -5.10
CA SER A 120 13.71 -0.42 -5.64
C SER A 120 12.55 -1.32 -5.20
N ALA A 121 11.37 -0.72 -4.93
CA ALA A 121 10.15 -1.40 -4.51
C ALA A 121 10.27 -2.16 -3.18
N SER A 122 11.24 -1.83 -2.33
CA SER A 122 11.52 -2.52 -1.06
C SER A 122 11.65 -4.04 -1.19
N CYS A 123 12.06 -4.54 -2.37
CA CYS A 123 12.18 -5.97 -2.65
C CYS A 123 13.53 -6.55 -2.25
N THR A 124 14.61 -5.84 -2.52
CA THR A 124 15.97 -6.25 -2.17
C THR A 124 16.84 -5.04 -1.96
N ASN A 125 17.74 -5.10 -0.97
CA ASN A 125 18.90 -4.21 -0.90
C ASN A 125 19.97 -4.85 -0.02
N GLU A 126 21.22 -4.51 -0.28
CA GLU A 126 22.35 -4.87 0.55
C GLU A 126 22.09 -4.42 2.01
N GLY A 127 21.91 -5.39 2.90
CA GLY A 127 21.74 -5.15 4.34
C GLY A 127 20.35 -4.80 4.84
N MET A 128 19.31 -4.77 3.99
CA MET A 128 17.92 -4.55 4.42
C MET A 128 17.02 -5.74 4.10
N GLU A 129 16.11 -6.03 5.01
CA GLU A 129 15.09 -7.07 4.80
C GLU A 129 14.10 -6.64 3.71
N ALA A 130 13.83 -7.55 2.77
CA ALA A 130 12.84 -7.34 1.73
C ALA A 130 11.43 -7.29 2.34
N MET A 131 10.68 -6.24 2.02
CA MET A 131 9.28 -6.11 2.44
C MET A 131 8.33 -6.76 1.43
N PHE A 132 8.70 -6.76 0.16
CA PHE A 132 7.92 -7.32 -0.92
C PHE A 132 8.70 -8.38 -1.70
N ALA A 133 7.99 -9.43 -2.11
CA ALA A 133 8.58 -10.52 -2.88
C ALA A 133 8.90 -10.11 -4.34
N ASN A 134 8.15 -9.14 -4.88
CA ASN A 134 8.28 -8.73 -6.27
C ASN A 134 7.89 -7.23 -6.41
N PRO A 135 8.53 -6.46 -7.30
CA PRO A 135 8.17 -5.06 -7.53
C PRO A 135 6.71 -4.82 -7.93
N ARG A 136 6.06 -5.79 -8.55
CA ARG A 136 4.62 -5.69 -8.87
C ARG A 136 3.70 -5.75 -7.67
N ASN A 137 4.21 -6.17 -6.51
CA ASN A 137 3.43 -6.25 -5.28
C ASN A 137 3.39 -4.95 -4.48
N VAL A 138 3.99 -3.86 -4.98
CA VAL A 138 4.09 -2.61 -4.26
C VAL A 138 3.45 -1.43 -5.00
N VAL A 139 2.74 -0.59 -4.25
CA VAL A 139 2.31 0.74 -4.66
C VAL A 139 3.06 1.75 -3.80
N ASN A 140 4.07 2.39 -4.39
CA ASN A 140 4.73 3.53 -3.77
C ASN A 140 3.80 4.75 -3.86
N TYR A 141 3.53 5.41 -2.75
CA TYR A 141 2.62 6.54 -2.68
C TYR A 141 3.08 7.54 -1.63
N VAL A 142 2.63 8.77 -1.73
CA VAL A 142 2.94 9.84 -0.77
C VAL A 142 1.70 10.26 0.01
N GLU A 143 0.55 10.27 -0.65
CA GLU A 143 -0.74 10.62 -0.06
C GLU A 143 -1.89 9.84 -0.69
N CYS A 144 -2.95 9.68 0.08
CA CYS A 144 -4.21 9.06 -0.32
C CYS A 144 -5.36 9.77 0.43
N HIS A 145 -6.53 9.14 0.57
CA HIS A 145 -7.66 9.69 1.32
C HIS A 145 -7.43 9.73 2.84
N ASP A 146 -6.45 8.94 3.34
CA ASP A 146 -6.06 8.91 4.75
C ASP A 146 -4.83 9.77 5.04
N ASN A 147 -4.75 10.23 6.29
CA ASN A 147 -3.64 11.01 6.81
C ASN A 147 -3.50 12.41 6.17
N MET A 148 -2.42 13.08 6.54
CA MET A 148 -2.13 14.42 6.03
C MET A 148 -1.71 14.38 4.56
N THR A 149 -2.14 15.39 3.80
CA THR A 149 -1.56 15.67 2.48
C THR A 149 -0.06 15.99 2.61
N SER A 150 0.68 15.91 1.54
CA SER A 150 2.09 16.33 1.53
C SER A 150 2.24 17.80 1.90
N TRP A 151 1.32 18.64 1.43
CA TRP A 151 1.29 20.06 1.78
C TRP A 151 1.10 20.32 3.27
N ASP A 152 0.10 19.69 3.90
CA ASP A 152 -0.14 19.87 5.33
C ASP A 152 1.02 19.34 6.16
N LYS A 153 1.61 18.22 5.74
CA LYS A 153 2.79 17.65 6.39
C LYS A 153 3.98 18.60 6.32
N LEU A 154 4.25 19.22 5.17
CA LEU A 154 5.35 20.18 5.03
C LEU A 154 5.14 21.41 5.93
N LYS A 155 3.92 21.93 6.00
CA LYS A 155 3.59 23.02 6.93
C LYS A 155 3.90 22.69 8.38
N GLU A 156 3.66 21.45 8.79
CA GLU A 156 3.90 21.02 10.16
C GLU A 156 5.39 20.77 10.45
N CYS A 157 6.12 20.15 9.55
CA CYS A 157 7.51 19.76 9.79
C CYS A 157 8.55 20.78 9.32
N CYS A 158 8.17 21.79 8.52
CA CYS A 158 9.06 22.85 8.00
C CYS A 158 8.59 24.25 8.42
N LYS A 159 8.09 24.40 9.66
CA LYS A 159 7.59 25.69 10.19
C LYS A 159 8.63 26.82 10.18
N GLU A 160 9.91 26.46 10.24
CA GLU A 160 11.02 27.42 10.23
C GLU A 160 11.26 28.00 8.83
N ASP A 161 10.90 27.23 7.79
CA ASP A 161 11.08 27.62 6.38
C ASP A 161 9.88 28.42 5.84
N SER A 162 8.79 28.51 6.59
CA SER A 162 7.52 29.11 6.17
C SER A 162 7.47 30.63 6.19
N LYS A 163 8.59 31.31 6.48
CA LYS A 163 8.63 32.78 6.54
C LYS A 163 8.80 33.45 5.20
N ASP A 164 9.09 32.70 4.13
CA ASP A 164 9.43 33.20 2.79
C ASP A 164 8.61 32.54 1.66
N ILE A 165 7.44 31.93 1.97
CA ILE A 165 6.53 31.38 0.94
C ILE A 165 5.21 32.15 0.96
#